data_4a4894cf9225827661a8974ceec357b4
#
_entry.id   4a4894cf9225827661a8974ceec357b4
#
_cell.length_a   1.000
_cell.length_b   1.000
_cell.length_c   1.000
_cell.angle_alpha   90.00
_cell.angle_beta   90.00
_cell.angle_gamma   90.00
#
_symmetry.space_group_name_H-M   'P 1'
#
loop_
_entity.id
_entity.type
_entity.pdbx_description
1 polymer ?
#
loop_
_entity_poly.entity_id
_entity_poly.type
_entity_poly.pdbx_seq_one_letter_code
_entity_poly.pdbx_strand_id
1 'polypeptide(L)'
;FDVFSQKNRILLRELIKTDFKLRYQGSAIGYLWSILKPLMMFSIMYVVFVRFLRFDDGTPHYAVGLLLSMIFWTFFTEATNMGMLSIVSRGDLLRKLNFPKQTIVVSSVFGAAINFSINLLVVFVFALINNVSFGIHSLIIIPLFIEMLILAMGCAFILSALFVKYRDIGPVWEVVLQAGMYASPIIYSITYLLQRNHLAVAKLLMMNPIAQILQDMRHYIIDSVNPRGWDLFDNKLIACIPYCIPIVVFIIGVIVFNRNSKRFAEIL
;
A
#
# COMPACT_ATOMS: atom_id res chain seq x y z
N PHE A 1 -5.28 -23.33 1.33
CA PHE A 1 -5.68 -22.11 0.59
C PHE A 1 -6.42 -22.51 -0.69
N ASP A 2 -7.73 -22.77 -0.59
CA ASP A 2 -8.56 -23.14 -1.75
C ASP A 2 -9.00 -21.96 -2.61
N VAL A 3 -8.50 -20.74 -2.33
CA VAL A 3 -8.87 -19.52 -3.06
C VAL A 3 -8.50 -19.60 -4.54
N PHE A 4 -7.45 -20.34 -4.90
CA PHE A 4 -6.94 -20.48 -6.27
C PHE A 4 -7.42 -21.74 -7.00
N SER A 5 -8.35 -22.51 -6.41
CA SER A 5 -8.98 -23.62 -7.14
C SER A 5 -9.72 -23.07 -8.37
N GLN A 6 -9.85 -23.87 -9.42
CA GLN A 6 -10.42 -23.42 -10.70
C GLN A 6 -11.82 -22.79 -10.56
N LYS A 7 -12.66 -23.36 -9.69
CA LYS A 7 -14.01 -22.82 -9.38
C LYS A 7 -13.95 -21.46 -8.67
N ASN A 8 -13.06 -21.31 -7.69
CA ASN A 8 -12.91 -20.08 -6.91
C ASN A 8 -12.20 -18.97 -7.69
N ARG A 9 -11.38 -19.32 -8.68
CA ARG A 9 -10.70 -18.39 -9.58
C ARG A 9 -11.70 -17.64 -10.47
N ILE A 10 -12.75 -18.30 -10.96
CA ILE A 10 -13.82 -17.67 -11.73
C ILE A 10 -14.56 -16.66 -10.83
N LEU A 11 -14.94 -17.08 -9.62
CA LEU A 11 -15.58 -16.20 -8.65
C LEU A 11 -14.70 -14.99 -8.30
N LEU A 12 -13.41 -15.19 -8.03
CA LEU A 12 -12.46 -14.14 -7.73
C LEU A 12 -12.40 -13.10 -8.88
N ARG A 13 -12.31 -13.56 -10.13
CA ARG A 13 -12.29 -12.69 -11.30
C ARG A 13 -13.56 -11.85 -11.42
N GLU A 14 -14.73 -12.46 -11.24
CA GLU A 14 -16.01 -11.75 -11.32
C GLU A 14 -16.18 -10.76 -10.14
N LEU A 15 -15.71 -11.10 -8.95
CA LEU A 15 -15.71 -10.18 -7.81
C LEU A 15 -14.83 -8.96 -8.09
N ILE A 16 -13.60 -9.15 -8.55
CA ILE A 16 -12.68 -8.05 -8.88
C ILE A 16 -13.29 -7.14 -9.95
N LYS A 17 -13.85 -7.73 -11.02
CA LYS A 17 -14.48 -6.98 -12.12
C LYS A 17 -15.68 -6.17 -11.64
N THR A 18 -16.54 -6.77 -10.81
CA THR A 18 -17.72 -6.14 -10.27
C THR A 18 -17.35 -5.02 -9.31
N ASP A 19 -16.38 -5.21 -8.41
CA ASP A 19 -15.91 -4.18 -7.49
C ASP A 19 -15.36 -2.97 -8.23
N PHE A 20 -14.54 -3.21 -9.24
CA PHE A 20 -13.98 -2.13 -10.04
C PHE A 20 -15.07 -1.37 -10.80
N LYS A 21 -16.07 -2.07 -11.35
CA LYS A 21 -17.21 -1.45 -12.04
C LYS A 21 -18.08 -0.63 -11.08
N LEU A 22 -18.45 -1.20 -9.93
CA LEU A 22 -19.32 -0.56 -8.95
C LEU A 22 -18.69 0.69 -8.33
N ARG A 23 -17.36 0.72 -8.17
CA ARG A 23 -16.63 1.86 -7.62
C ARG A 23 -16.87 3.16 -8.39
N TYR A 24 -16.99 3.08 -9.70
CA TYR A 24 -17.10 4.23 -10.59
C TYR A 24 -18.47 4.34 -11.26
N GLN A 25 -19.42 3.46 -10.90
CA GLN A 25 -20.76 3.46 -11.45
C GLN A 25 -21.54 4.71 -11.00
N GLY A 26 -22.20 5.37 -11.94
CA GLY A 26 -22.98 6.59 -11.66
C GLY A 26 -22.15 7.89 -11.59
N SER A 27 -20.84 7.81 -11.79
CA SER A 27 -19.97 8.99 -11.85
C SER A 27 -19.88 9.55 -13.28
N ALA A 28 -20.03 10.87 -13.45
CA ALA A 28 -19.86 11.54 -14.74
C ALA A 28 -18.45 11.39 -15.32
N ILE A 29 -17.44 11.35 -14.47
CA ILE A 29 -16.01 11.22 -14.84
C ILE A 29 -15.59 9.74 -14.87
N GLY A 30 -16.34 8.86 -14.20
CA GLY A 30 -16.11 7.42 -14.21
C GLY A 30 -14.71 7.00 -13.76
N TYR A 31 -14.09 6.17 -14.56
CA TYR A 31 -12.76 5.60 -14.27
C TYR A 31 -11.61 6.63 -14.21
N LEU A 32 -11.80 7.84 -14.77
CA LEU A 32 -10.77 8.89 -14.67
C LEU A 32 -10.49 9.31 -13.22
N TRP A 33 -11.42 9.10 -12.30
CA TRP A 33 -11.19 9.36 -10.86
C TRP A 33 -10.04 8.52 -10.27
N SER A 34 -9.78 7.34 -10.82
CA SER A 34 -8.65 6.51 -10.36
C SER A 34 -7.29 7.17 -10.56
N ILE A 35 -7.18 8.02 -11.57
CA ILE A 35 -5.99 8.79 -11.91
C ILE A 35 -6.07 10.22 -11.35
N LEU A 36 -7.22 10.85 -11.50
CA LEU A 36 -7.39 12.27 -11.18
C LEU A 36 -7.22 12.55 -9.68
N LYS A 37 -7.77 11.71 -8.81
CA LYS A 37 -7.67 11.88 -7.35
C LYS A 37 -6.21 11.84 -6.86
N PRO A 38 -5.38 10.84 -7.17
CA PRO A 38 -3.97 10.84 -6.80
C PRO A 38 -3.19 12.02 -7.39
N LEU A 39 -3.46 12.41 -8.65
CA LEU A 39 -2.79 13.55 -9.27
C LEU A 39 -3.16 14.87 -8.62
N MET A 40 -4.42 15.08 -8.24
CA MET A 40 -4.84 16.29 -7.51
C MET A 40 -4.14 16.36 -6.15
N MET A 41 -4.10 15.27 -5.39
CA MET A 41 -3.38 15.23 -4.12
C MET A 41 -1.88 15.48 -4.30
N PHE A 42 -1.28 14.87 -5.31
CA PHE A 42 0.12 15.15 -5.66
C PHE A 42 0.33 16.62 -6.03
N SER A 43 -0.56 17.20 -6.85
CA SER A 43 -0.45 18.60 -7.26
C SER A 43 -0.48 19.54 -6.06
N ILE A 44 -1.36 19.29 -5.09
CA ILE A 44 -1.42 20.05 -3.84
C ILE A 44 -0.10 19.90 -3.06
N MET A 45 0.37 18.68 -2.86
CA MET A 45 1.63 18.42 -2.15
C MET A 45 2.83 19.04 -2.88
N TYR A 46 2.86 18.94 -4.21
CA TYR A 46 3.92 19.54 -5.03
C TYR A 46 3.94 21.07 -4.88
N VAL A 47 2.78 21.73 -5.00
CA VAL A 47 2.69 23.18 -4.85
C VAL A 47 3.11 23.61 -3.45
N VAL A 48 2.62 22.95 -2.41
CA VAL A 48 2.93 23.31 -1.02
C VAL A 48 4.40 23.05 -0.70
N PHE A 49 4.90 21.85 -0.93
CA PHE A 49 6.24 21.48 -0.47
C PHE A 49 7.34 21.94 -1.43
N VAL A 50 7.15 21.81 -2.74
CA VAL A 50 8.21 22.13 -3.72
C VAL A 50 8.20 23.61 -4.10
N ARG A 51 7.02 24.20 -4.36
CA ARG A 51 6.93 25.59 -4.84
C ARG A 51 6.85 26.60 -3.70
N PHE A 52 6.01 26.37 -2.70
CA PHE A 52 5.75 27.34 -1.62
C PHE A 52 6.79 27.22 -0.50
N LEU A 53 6.96 26.06 0.11
CA LEU A 53 7.92 25.84 1.18
C LEU A 53 9.36 25.68 0.67
N ARG A 54 9.54 25.45 -0.64
CA ARG A 54 10.84 25.17 -1.27
C ARG A 54 11.60 24.09 -0.51
N PHE A 55 10.85 23.06 -0.07
CA PHE A 55 11.43 21.95 0.65
C PHE A 55 12.34 21.17 -0.31
N ASP A 56 13.61 21.12 0.06
CA ASP A 56 14.62 20.33 -0.63
C ASP A 56 15.19 19.35 0.41
N ASP A 57 15.05 18.06 0.14
CA ASP A 57 15.60 17.00 0.97
C ASP A 57 17.02 16.59 0.53
N GLY A 58 17.61 17.34 -0.40
CA GLY A 58 18.94 17.10 -0.94
C GLY A 58 19.03 15.90 -1.89
N THR A 59 17.88 15.40 -2.38
CA THR A 59 17.85 14.25 -3.29
C THR A 59 17.46 14.68 -4.71
N PRO A 60 18.10 14.11 -5.75
CA PRO A 60 17.73 14.34 -7.13
C PRO A 60 16.29 13.89 -7.38
N HIS A 61 15.59 14.60 -8.28
CA HIS A 61 14.23 14.27 -8.72
C HIS A 61 13.22 14.10 -7.57
N TYR A 62 13.30 14.90 -6.52
CA TYR A 62 12.43 14.87 -5.33
C TYR A 62 10.95 14.73 -5.67
N ALA A 63 10.43 15.47 -6.67
CA ALA A 63 9.03 15.44 -7.07
C ALA A 63 8.58 14.04 -7.56
N VAL A 64 9.46 13.31 -8.26
CA VAL A 64 9.18 11.96 -8.73
C VAL A 64 9.13 11.00 -7.54
N GLY A 65 10.06 11.16 -6.60
CA GLY A 65 10.09 10.39 -5.35
C GLY A 65 8.85 10.62 -4.49
N LEU A 66 8.39 11.85 -4.39
CA LEU A 66 7.17 12.21 -3.69
C LEU A 66 5.95 11.55 -4.34
N LEU A 67 5.78 11.69 -5.66
CA LEU A 67 4.65 11.09 -6.38
C LEU A 67 4.63 9.57 -6.22
N LEU A 68 5.76 8.92 -6.43
CA LEU A 68 5.88 7.47 -6.34
C LEU A 68 5.56 6.98 -4.91
N SER A 69 6.09 7.66 -3.89
CA SER A 69 5.80 7.35 -2.48
C SER A 69 4.31 7.52 -2.14
N MET A 70 3.68 8.59 -2.65
CA MET A 70 2.24 8.83 -2.46
C MET A 70 1.38 7.72 -3.10
N ILE A 71 1.76 7.21 -4.26
CA ILE A 71 0.99 6.16 -4.95
C ILE A 71 1.12 4.82 -4.20
N PHE A 72 2.30 4.47 -3.68
CA PHE A 72 2.47 3.30 -2.82
C PHE A 72 1.66 3.42 -1.53
N TRP A 73 1.68 4.59 -0.91
CA TRP A 73 0.86 4.85 0.28
C TRP A 73 -0.64 4.78 0.00
N THR A 74 -1.08 5.37 -1.11
CA THR A 74 -2.48 5.32 -1.55
C THR A 74 -2.92 3.87 -1.78
N PHE A 75 -2.08 3.05 -2.40
CA PHE A 75 -2.35 1.62 -2.56
C PHE A 75 -2.55 0.93 -1.21
N PHE A 76 -1.63 1.15 -0.26
CA PHE A 76 -1.72 0.53 1.06
C PHE A 76 -3.00 0.93 1.81
N THR A 77 -3.31 2.23 1.83
CA THR A 77 -4.52 2.76 2.48
C THR A 77 -5.79 2.23 1.83
N GLU A 78 -5.83 2.20 0.51
CA GLU A 78 -6.97 1.71 -0.25
C GLU A 78 -7.18 0.22 -0.05
N ALA A 79 -6.13 -0.59 -0.19
CA ALA A 79 -6.17 -2.04 -0.04
C ALA A 79 -6.64 -2.45 1.36
N THR A 80 -6.13 -1.79 2.40
CA THR A 80 -6.50 -2.10 3.79
C THR A 80 -7.91 -1.65 4.13
N ASN A 81 -8.35 -0.47 3.70
CA ASN A 81 -9.71 0.03 3.93
C ASN A 81 -10.75 -0.82 3.19
N MET A 82 -10.52 -1.13 1.90
CA MET A 82 -11.42 -1.98 1.14
C MET A 82 -11.46 -3.40 1.71
N GLY A 83 -10.30 -3.95 2.07
CA GLY A 83 -10.21 -5.25 2.69
C GLY A 83 -10.96 -5.31 4.02
N MET A 84 -10.83 -4.29 4.87
CA MET A 84 -11.53 -4.17 6.15
C MET A 84 -13.05 -4.22 5.99
N LEU A 85 -13.59 -3.48 5.03
CA LEU A 85 -15.03 -3.37 4.78
C LEU A 85 -15.59 -4.56 3.99
N SER A 86 -14.75 -5.34 3.33
CA SER A 86 -15.13 -6.31 2.31
C SER A 86 -16.11 -7.38 2.77
N ILE A 87 -15.91 -7.93 3.97
CA ILE A 87 -16.75 -9.01 4.52
C ILE A 87 -18.14 -8.48 4.86
N VAL A 88 -18.21 -7.30 5.47
CA VAL A 88 -19.45 -6.69 5.92
C VAL A 88 -20.29 -6.23 4.74
N SER A 89 -19.68 -5.62 3.75
CA SER A 89 -20.36 -5.14 2.54
C SER A 89 -20.98 -6.27 1.69
N ARG A 90 -20.57 -7.51 1.91
CA ARG A 90 -21.01 -8.71 1.17
C ARG A 90 -21.62 -9.80 2.05
N GLY A 91 -22.22 -9.42 3.17
CA GLY A 91 -22.89 -10.34 4.09
C GLY A 91 -23.92 -11.23 3.40
N ASP A 92 -24.71 -10.68 2.47
CA ASP A 92 -25.74 -11.43 1.71
C ASP A 92 -25.12 -12.52 0.83
N LEU A 93 -23.95 -12.28 0.23
CA LEU A 93 -23.23 -13.26 -0.56
C LEU A 93 -22.75 -14.42 0.31
N LEU A 94 -22.27 -14.11 1.51
CA LEU A 94 -21.76 -15.07 2.49
C LEU A 94 -22.86 -16.00 3.03
N ARG A 95 -24.11 -15.52 3.10
CA ARG A 95 -25.28 -16.32 3.54
C ARG A 95 -25.80 -17.23 2.44
N LYS A 96 -25.70 -16.81 1.16
CA LYS A 96 -26.32 -17.53 0.03
C LYS A 96 -25.39 -18.53 -0.65
N LEU A 97 -24.07 -18.31 -0.59
CA LEU A 97 -23.09 -19.11 -1.32
C LEU A 97 -22.04 -19.71 -0.37
N ASN A 98 -21.72 -20.99 -0.60
CA ASN A 98 -20.65 -21.66 0.13
C ASN A 98 -19.35 -21.59 -0.67
N PHE A 99 -18.45 -20.71 -0.26
CA PHE A 99 -17.11 -20.52 -0.85
C PHE A 99 -16.10 -20.04 0.19
N PRO A 100 -14.79 -20.11 -0.08
CA PRO A 100 -13.77 -19.60 0.84
C PRO A 100 -13.92 -18.09 1.07
N LYS A 101 -14.26 -17.69 2.28
CA LYS A 101 -14.53 -16.28 2.65
C LYS A 101 -13.31 -15.37 2.40
N GLN A 102 -12.11 -15.93 2.41
CA GLN A 102 -10.87 -15.25 2.04
C GLN A 102 -10.92 -14.63 0.64
N THR A 103 -11.66 -15.25 -0.30
CA THR A 103 -11.79 -14.77 -1.69
C THR A 103 -12.32 -13.34 -1.75
N ILE A 104 -13.19 -12.94 -0.82
CA ILE A 104 -13.75 -11.59 -0.75
C ILE A 104 -12.68 -10.57 -0.40
N VAL A 105 -11.86 -10.85 0.65
CA VAL A 105 -10.78 -9.93 1.05
C VAL A 105 -9.72 -9.85 -0.04
N VAL A 106 -9.34 -10.98 -0.61
CA VAL A 106 -8.38 -11.06 -1.71
C VAL A 106 -8.86 -10.25 -2.91
N SER A 107 -10.15 -10.36 -3.30
CA SER A 107 -10.70 -9.59 -4.43
C SER A 107 -10.60 -8.08 -4.21
N SER A 108 -10.87 -7.62 -2.98
CA SER A 108 -10.81 -6.19 -2.65
C SER A 108 -9.39 -5.63 -2.73
N VAL A 109 -8.40 -6.38 -2.22
CA VAL A 109 -6.98 -5.98 -2.30
C VAL A 109 -6.47 -5.99 -3.74
N PHE A 110 -6.86 -6.99 -4.56
CA PHE A 110 -6.52 -6.99 -5.99
C PHE A 110 -7.21 -5.87 -6.76
N GLY A 111 -8.41 -5.45 -6.36
CA GLY A 111 -9.07 -4.25 -6.90
C GLY A 111 -8.23 -2.98 -6.68
N ALA A 112 -7.65 -2.82 -5.49
CA ALA A 112 -6.71 -1.74 -5.19
C ALA A 112 -5.39 -1.87 -5.99
N ALA A 113 -4.90 -3.11 -6.21
CA ALA A 113 -3.71 -3.36 -7.03
C ALA A 113 -3.90 -2.96 -8.50
N ILE A 114 -5.09 -3.10 -9.06
CA ILE A 114 -5.41 -2.61 -10.41
C ILE A 114 -5.30 -1.08 -10.46
N ASN A 115 -5.87 -0.37 -9.48
CA ASN A 115 -5.74 1.09 -9.38
C ASN A 115 -4.28 1.52 -9.25
N PHE A 116 -3.51 0.82 -8.42
CA PHE A 116 -2.07 1.07 -8.29
C PHE A 116 -1.36 0.94 -9.63
N SER A 117 -1.64 -0.13 -10.40
CA SER A 117 -1.02 -0.36 -11.71
C SER A 117 -1.33 0.77 -12.70
N ILE A 118 -2.56 1.29 -12.70
CA ILE A 118 -2.96 2.44 -13.52
C ILE A 118 -2.17 3.69 -13.11
N ASN A 119 -2.08 3.96 -11.80
CA ASN A 119 -1.35 5.12 -11.28
C ASN A 119 0.16 5.00 -11.51
N LEU A 120 0.71 3.78 -11.50
CA LEU A 120 2.12 3.53 -11.79
C LEU A 120 2.49 3.94 -13.23
N LEU A 121 1.58 3.75 -14.21
CA LEU A 121 1.79 4.25 -15.57
C LEU A 121 1.92 5.77 -15.61
N VAL A 122 1.13 6.48 -14.81
CA VAL A 122 1.21 7.94 -14.70
C VAL A 122 2.55 8.38 -14.10
N VAL A 123 3.01 7.68 -13.04
CA VAL A 123 4.35 7.94 -12.47
C VAL A 123 5.43 7.72 -13.52
N PHE A 124 5.34 6.65 -14.27
CA PHE A 124 6.32 6.33 -15.31
C PHE A 124 6.42 7.46 -16.35
N VAL A 125 5.28 7.95 -16.83
CA VAL A 125 5.25 9.08 -17.77
C VAL A 125 5.84 10.34 -17.13
N PHE A 126 5.48 10.65 -15.88
CA PHE A 126 6.00 11.81 -15.16
C PHE A 126 7.51 11.71 -14.92
N ALA A 127 8.02 10.54 -14.61
CA ALA A 127 9.44 10.30 -14.42
C ALA A 127 10.23 10.46 -15.72
N LEU A 128 9.70 10.01 -16.87
CA LEU A 128 10.31 10.26 -18.19
C LEU A 128 10.40 11.76 -18.52
N ILE A 129 9.35 12.52 -18.23
CA ILE A 129 9.33 13.98 -18.43
C ILE A 129 10.40 14.66 -17.56
N ASN A 130 10.67 14.14 -16.37
CA ASN A 130 11.69 14.66 -15.45
C ASN A 130 13.09 14.08 -15.69
N ASN A 131 13.33 13.39 -16.82
CA ASN A 131 14.62 12.81 -17.20
C ASN A 131 15.19 11.80 -16.18
N VAL A 132 14.32 11.07 -15.47
CA VAL A 132 14.76 9.95 -14.63
C VAL A 132 15.20 8.81 -15.55
N SER A 133 16.43 8.33 -15.37
CA SER A 133 16.98 7.25 -16.17
C SER A 133 16.49 5.90 -15.64
N PHE A 134 15.68 5.20 -16.43
CA PHE A 134 15.27 3.84 -16.12
C PHE A 134 16.32 2.84 -16.62
N GLY A 135 16.86 2.07 -15.68
CA GLY A 135 17.75 0.96 -15.99
C GLY A 135 17.13 -0.38 -15.57
N ILE A 136 17.90 -1.46 -15.71
CA ILE A 136 17.47 -2.79 -15.24
C ILE A 136 17.17 -2.82 -13.74
N HIS A 137 17.79 -1.93 -12.98
CA HIS A 137 17.55 -1.77 -11.54
C HIS A 137 16.12 -1.30 -11.20
N SER A 138 15.45 -0.60 -12.13
CA SER A 138 14.07 -0.15 -11.94
C SER A 138 13.08 -1.31 -11.87
N LEU A 139 13.43 -2.51 -12.34
CA LEU A 139 12.62 -3.72 -12.17
C LEU A 139 12.41 -4.14 -10.72
N ILE A 140 13.19 -3.60 -9.78
CA ILE A 140 13.00 -3.78 -8.33
C ILE A 140 11.61 -3.33 -7.86
N ILE A 141 10.90 -2.50 -8.64
CA ILE A 141 9.54 -2.09 -8.32
C ILE A 141 8.59 -3.27 -8.17
N ILE A 142 8.85 -4.37 -8.91
CA ILE A 142 8.00 -5.57 -8.88
C ILE A 142 8.10 -6.28 -7.52
N PRO A 143 9.29 -6.69 -7.03
CA PRO A 143 9.40 -7.30 -5.70
C PRO A 143 9.00 -6.34 -4.58
N LEU A 144 9.27 -5.03 -4.66
CA LEU A 144 8.83 -4.06 -3.66
C LEU A 144 7.31 -3.92 -3.63
N PHE A 145 6.65 -3.97 -4.80
CA PHE A 145 5.19 -3.99 -4.86
C PHE A 145 4.61 -5.29 -4.30
N ILE A 146 5.23 -6.45 -4.57
CA ILE A 146 4.83 -7.73 -3.99
C ILE A 146 4.96 -7.69 -2.46
N GLU A 147 6.04 -7.13 -1.94
CA GLU A 147 6.25 -6.94 -0.51
C GLU A 147 5.14 -6.07 0.12
N MET A 148 4.82 -4.93 -0.50
CA MET A 148 3.71 -4.06 -0.08
C MET A 148 2.35 -4.77 -0.18
N LEU A 149 2.12 -5.56 -1.23
CA LEU A 149 0.90 -6.33 -1.43
C LEU A 149 0.72 -7.39 -0.33
N ILE A 150 1.79 -8.09 0.06
CA ILE A 150 1.79 -9.07 1.15
C ILE A 150 1.44 -8.38 2.48
N LEU A 151 2.05 -7.24 2.76
CA LEU A 151 1.77 -6.45 3.96
C LEU A 151 0.30 -5.99 4.00
N ALA A 152 -0.17 -5.38 2.91
CA ALA A 152 -1.55 -4.91 2.79
C ALA A 152 -2.57 -6.04 2.92
N MET A 153 -2.30 -7.20 2.32
CA MET A 153 -3.14 -8.39 2.42
C MET A 153 -3.22 -8.91 3.85
N GLY A 154 -2.08 -8.97 4.56
CA GLY A 154 -2.03 -9.37 5.96
C GLY A 154 -2.84 -8.45 6.86
N CYS A 155 -2.66 -7.13 6.71
CA CYS A 155 -3.46 -6.12 7.41
C CYS A 155 -4.95 -6.24 7.07
N ALA A 156 -5.30 -6.42 5.79
CA ALA A 156 -6.70 -6.57 5.34
C ALA A 156 -7.37 -7.79 5.98
N PHE A 157 -6.69 -8.93 6.10
CA PHE A 157 -7.21 -10.11 6.80
C PHE A 157 -7.46 -9.86 8.29
N ILE A 158 -6.51 -9.21 8.98
CA ILE A 158 -6.68 -8.87 10.41
C ILE A 158 -7.86 -7.89 10.58
N LEU A 159 -7.84 -6.81 9.83
CA LEU A 159 -8.83 -5.74 9.94
C LEU A 159 -10.25 -6.24 9.58
N SER A 160 -10.40 -7.02 8.52
CA SER A 160 -11.71 -7.56 8.13
C SER A 160 -12.27 -8.49 9.21
N ALA A 161 -11.43 -9.34 9.83
CA ALA A 161 -11.85 -10.22 10.90
C ALA A 161 -12.27 -9.47 12.17
N LEU A 162 -11.56 -8.40 12.51
CA LEU A 162 -11.86 -7.57 13.67
C LEU A 162 -13.09 -6.67 13.42
N PHE A 163 -13.22 -6.09 12.24
CA PHE A 163 -14.29 -5.17 11.89
C PHE A 163 -15.68 -5.83 11.87
N VAL A 164 -15.78 -7.12 11.54
CA VAL A 164 -17.04 -7.87 11.66
C VAL A 164 -17.54 -7.86 13.10
N LYS A 165 -16.64 -7.96 14.08
CA LYS A 165 -17.00 -8.00 15.50
C LYS A 165 -17.05 -6.62 16.16
N TYR A 166 -16.11 -5.74 15.79
CA TYR A 166 -15.92 -4.42 16.39
C TYR A 166 -15.90 -3.35 15.32
N ARG A 167 -16.99 -2.59 15.20
CA ARG A 167 -17.14 -1.52 14.18
C ARG A 167 -16.20 -0.33 14.42
N ASP A 168 -15.77 -0.13 15.67
CA ASP A 168 -14.86 0.96 16.07
C ASP A 168 -13.45 0.80 15.50
N ILE A 169 -13.12 -0.36 14.96
CA ILE A 169 -11.85 -0.57 14.24
C ILE A 169 -11.71 0.39 13.04
N GLY A 170 -12.81 0.78 12.37
CA GLY A 170 -12.77 1.73 11.26
C GLY A 170 -12.13 3.06 11.64
N PRO A 171 -12.72 3.85 12.56
CA PRO A 171 -12.11 5.11 13.02
C PRO A 171 -10.71 4.95 13.59
N VAL A 172 -10.43 3.87 14.34
CA VAL A 172 -9.08 3.60 14.86
C VAL A 172 -8.08 3.42 13.73
N TRP A 173 -8.46 2.65 12.69
CA TRP A 173 -7.59 2.42 11.53
C TRP A 173 -7.31 3.71 10.75
N GLU A 174 -8.30 4.59 10.60
CA GLU A 174 -8.11 5.91 9.98
C GLU A 174 -7.04 6.73 10.70
N VAL A 175 -7.05 6.75 12.04
CA VAL A 175 -6.03 7.43 12.86
C VAL A 175 -4.66 6.77 12.67
N VAL A 176 -4.60 5.43 12.64
CA VAL A 176 -3.37 4.68 12.38
C VAL A 176 -2.79 5.02 11.01
N LEU A 177 -3.64 5.11 9.98
CA LEU A 177 -3.21 5.51 8.64
C LEU A 177 -2.68 6.94 8.60
N GLN A 178 -3.35 7.89 9.27
CA GLN A 178 -2.86 9.28 9.35
C GLN A 178 -1.50 9.35 10.05
N ALA A 179 -1.35 8.70 11.19
CA ALA A 179 -0.07 8.61 11.88
C ALA A 179 1.01 7.92 11.04
N GLY A 180 0.64 6.83 10.36
CA GLY A 180 1.53 6.06 9.49
C GLY A 180 2.05 6.87 8.29
N MET A 181 1.25 7.78 7.75
CA MET A 181 1.68 8.68 6.68
C MET A 181 2.87 9.56 7.11
N TYR A 182 2.86 10.06 8.33
CA TYR A 182 3.97 10.87 8.87
C TYR A 182 5.12 10.01 9.40
N ALA A 183 4.83 8.81 9.89
CA ALA A 183 5.83 7.84 10.32
C ALA A 183 6.52 7.10 9.15
N SER A 184 6.08 7.35 7.92
CA SER A 184 6.73 6.83 6.71
C SER A 184 7.36 8.00 5.94
N PRO A 185 8.54 7.84 5.33
CA PRO A 185 9.26 8.91 4.63
C PRO A 185 8.61 9.17 3.24
N ILE A 186 7.34 9.63 3.25
CA ILE A 186 6.59 9.94 2.03
C ILE A 186 6.98 11.32 1.53
N ILE A 187 6.89 12.34 2.39
CA ILE A 187 7.14 13.74 2.09
C ILE A 187 8.63 14.07 2.14
N TYR A 188 9.36 13.43 3.04
CA TYR A 188 10.80 13.60 3.24
C TYR A 188 11.55 12.30 2.95
N SER A 189 12.81 12.38 2.56
CA SER A 189 13.68 11.21 2.46
C SER A 189 14.44 10.96 3.79
N ILE A 190 14.94 9.75 3.96
CA ILE A 190 15.84 9.45 5.09
C ILE A 190 17.12 10.29 5.00
N THR A 191 17.57 10.64 3.78
CA THR A 191 18.71 11.52 3.55
C THR A 191 18.58 12.84 4.30
N TYR A 192 17.40 13.44 4.32
CA TYR A 192 17.13 14.67 5.07
C TYR A 192 17.40 14.55 6.57
N LEU A 193 17.05 13.41 7.18
CA LEU A 193 17.31 13.14 8.60
C LEU A 193 18.81 12.91 8.87
N LEU A 194 19.49 12.23 7.94
CA LEU A 194 20.92 11.96 8.06
C LEU A 194 21.75 13.24 7.97
N GLN A 195 21.39 14.15 7.05
CA GLN A 195 22.07 15.45 6.92
C GLN A 195 21.93 16.31 8.17
N ARG A 196 20.89 16.11 9.00
CA ARG A 196 20.65 16.79 10.26
C ARG A 196 21.13 16.04 11.48
N ASN A 197 21.97 15.02 11.30
CA ASN A 197 22.52 14.17 12.38
C ASN A 197 21.45 13.44 13.23
N HIS A 198 20.26 13.17 12.68
CA HIS A 198 19.19 12.43 13.35
C HIS A 198 19.24 10.91 13.03
N LEU A 199 20.41 10.30 13.13
CA LEU A 199 20.63 8.89 12.78
C LEU A 199 19.72 7.93 13.58
N ALA A 200 19.53 8.19 14.88
CA ALA A 200 18.67 7.35 15.72
C ALA A 200 17.20 7.36 15.25
N VAL A 201 16.69 8.53 14.87
CA VAL A 201 15.33 8.66 14.32
C VAL A 201 15.23 7.98 12.96
N ALA A 202 16.24 8.14 12.10
CA ALA A 202 16.30 7.48 10.80
C ALA A 202 16.28 5.95 10.94
N LYS A 203 17.09 5.39 11.87
CA LYS A 203 17.09 3.94 12.16
C LYS A 203 15.73 3.47 12.70
N LEU A 204 15.10 4.25 13.60
CA LEU A 204 13.76 3.91 14.13
C LEU A 204 12.70 3.88 13.03
N LEU A 205 12.66 4.90 12.16
CA LEU A 205 11.72 4.96 11.04
C LEU A 205 11.93 3.81 10.04
N MET A 206 13.16 3.42 9.80
CA MET A 206 13.50 2.33 8.89
C MET A 206 13.14 0.93 9.44
N MET A 207 12.72 0.80 10.71
CA MET A 207 12.08 -0.42 11.21
C MET A 207 10.64 -0.59 10.69
N ASN A 208 10.03 0.47 10.17
CA ASN A 208 8.74 0.39 9.50
C ASN A 208 8.91 -0.22 8.09
N PRO A 209 8.23 -1.33 7.76
CA PRO A 209 8.35 -1.97 6.44
C PRO A 209 7.94 -1.06 5.29
N ILE A 210 6.96 -0.18 5.49
CA ILE A 210 6.56 0.79 4.45
C ILE A 210 7.70 1.79 4.21
N ALA A 211 8.34 2.28 5.27
CA ALA A 211 9.47 3.20 5.15
C ALA A 211 10.64 2.56 4.40
N GLN A 212 10.93 1.28 4.68
CA GLN A 212 11.94 0.51 3.96
C GLN A 212 11.60 0.38 2.48
N ILE A 213 10.38 -0.03 2.13
CA ILE A 213 9.93 -0.16 0.74
C ILE A 213 10.08 1.17 -0.01
N LEU A 214 9.62 2.28 0.58
CA LEU A 214 9.70 3.60 -0.03
C LEU A 214 11.15 4.07 -0.22
N GLN A 215 12.02 3.79 0.73
CA GLN A 215 13.41 4.21 0.66
C GLN A 215 14.21 3.38 -0.35
N ASP A 216 14.02 2.06 -0.37
CA ASP A 216 14.65 1.18 -1.36
C ASP A 216 14.18 1.54 -2.79
N MET A 217 12.90 1.87 -2.95
CA MET A 217 12.36 2.35 -4.21
C MET A 217 13.05 3.65 -4.66
N ARG A 218 13.27 4.62 -3.76
CA ARG A 218 14.00 5.86 -4.10
C ARG A 218 15.43 5.57 -4.52
N HIS A 219 16.11 4.66 -3.84
CA HIS A 219 17.49 4.27 -4.18
C HIS A 219 17.59 3.67 -5.58
N TYR A 220 16.74 2.68 -5.89
CA TYR A 220 16.90 1.89 -7.12
C TYR A 220 16.22 2.51 -8.35
N ILE A 221 15.17 3.31 -8.18
CA ILE A 221 14.38 3.84 -9.30
C ILE A 221 14.73 5.30 -9.59
N ILE A 222 14.99 6.09 -8.54
CA ILE A 222 15.17 7.53 -8.71
C ILE A 222 16.66 7.87 -8.77
N ASP A 223 17.39 7.63 -7.69
CA ASP A 223 18.83 7.89 -7.64
C ASP A 223 19.48 7.13 -6.50
N SER A 224 20.65 6.52 -6.77
CA SER A 224 21.47 5.79 -5.82
C SER A 224 22.10 6.65 -4.71
N VAL A 225 22.02 7.97 -4.80
CA VAL A 225 22.37 8.91 -3.72
C VAL A 225 21.49 8.70 -2.49
N ASN A 226 20.27 8.21 -2.67
CA ASN A 226 19.41 7.83 -1.55
C ASN A 226 19.97 6.58 -0.86
N PRO A 227 20.22 6.58 0.46
CA PRO A 227 20.69 5.39 1.17
C PRO A 227 19.57 4.34 1.22
N ARG A 228 19.95 3.06 1.12
CA ARG A 228 19.01 1.96 1.37
C ARG A 228 18.79 1.78 2.86
N GLY A 229 17.63 1.21 3.22
CA GLY A 229 17.37 0.79 4.59
C GLY A 229 18.46 -0.14 5.13
N TRP A 230 18.95 -1.04 4.28
CA TRP A 230 20.02 -1.97 4.58
C TRP A 230 21.36 -1.31 4.99
N ASP A 231 21.66 -0.15 4.45
CA ASP A 231 22.95 0.52 4.66
C ASP A 231 23.00 1.30 5.99
N LEU A 232 21.85 1.57 6.62
CA LEU A 232 21.78 2.32 7.86
C LEU A 232 22.12 1.49 9.10
N PHE A 233 22.03 0.16 9.02
CA PHE A 233 22.24 -0.72 10.14
C PHE A 233 23.60 -1.42 10.07
N ASP A 234 24.38 -1.30 11.14
CA ASP A 234 25.67 -1.99 11.29
C ASP A 234 25.44 -3.51 11.40
N ASN A 235 24.38 -3.90 12.12
CA ASN A 235 23.98 -5.30 12.27
C ASN A 235 22.97 -5.70 11.17
N LYS A 236 23.42 -6.59 10.29
CA LYS A 236 22.60 -7.07 9.15
C LYS A 236 21.36 -7.86 9.56
N LEU A 237 21.35 -8.49 10.75
CA LEU A 237 20.16 -9.14 11.29
C LEU A 237 19.05 -8.13 11.61
N ILE A 238 19.42 -6.96 12.15
CA ILE A 238 18.46 -5.89 12.40
C ILE A 238 17.96 -5.31 11.08
N ALA A 239 18.84 -5.16 10.10
CA ALA A 239 18.47 -4.69 8.75
C ALA A 239 17.46 -5.61 8.05
N CYS A 240 17.41 -6.92 8.36
CA CYS A 240 16.43 -7.86 7.80
C CYS A 240 15.03 -7.72 8.41
N ILE A 241 14.87 -7.13 9.59
CA ILE A 241 13.59 -7.09 10.32
C ILE A 241 12.48 -6.47 9.48
N PRO A 242 12.62 -5.25 8.90
CA PRO A 242 11.55 -4.63 8.13
C PRO A 242 11.11 -5.48 6.93
N TYR A 243 12.02 -6.21 6.27
CA TYR A 243 11.70 -7.11 5.16
C TYR A 243 10.92 -8.37 5.61
N CYS A 244 11.11 -8.81 6.86
CA CYS A 244 10.40 -9.98 7.41
C CYS A 244 9.00 -9.62 7.92
N ILE A 245 8.77 -8.39 8.37
CA ILE A 245 7.48 -7.94 8.93
C ILE A 245 6.30 -8.21 8.01
N PRO A 246 6.33 -7.93 6.69
CA PRO A 246 5.22 -8.19 5.77
C PRO A 246 4.79 -9.66 5.79
N ILE A 247 5.74 -10.58 5.80
CA ILE A 247 5.48 -12.03 5.81
C ILE A 247 4.85 -12.44 7.15
N VAL A 248 5.39 -11.95 8.27
CA VAL A 248 4.87 -12.23 9.61
C VAL A 248 3.44 -11.71 9.76
N VAL A 249 3.18 -10.45 9.34
CA VAL A 249 1.83 -9.86 9.37
C VAL A 249 0.86 -10.64 8.49
N PHE A 250 1.29 -11.09 7.33
CA PHE A 250 0.47 -11.92 6.45
C PHE A 250 0.10 -13.25 7.10
N ILE A 251 1.06 -13.97 7.69
CA ILE A 251 0.81 -15.24 8.38
C ILE A 251 -0.16 -15.05 9.55
N ILE A 252 0.08 -14.03 10.38
CA ILE A 252 -0.83 -13.70 11.50
C ILE A 252 -2.22 -13.37 10.96
N GLY A 253 -2.30 -12.57 9.88
CA GLY A 253 -3.57 -12.19 9.25
C GLY A 253 -4.38 -13.40 8.80
N VAL A 254 -3.75 -14.34 8.12
CA VAL A 254 -4.39 -15.59 7.67
C VAL A 254 -4.88 -16.42 8.86
N ILE A 255 -4.09 -16.56 9.92
CA ILE A 255 -4.46 -17.30 11.12
C ILE A 255 -5.66 -16.65 11.81
N VAL A 256 -5.60 -15.33 12.06
CA VAL A 256 -6.68 -14.58 12.72
C VAL A 256 -7.97 -14.64 11.90
N PHE A 257 -7.86 -14.44 10.58
CA PHE A 257 -9.02 -14.51 9.69
C PHE A 257 -9.67 -15.90 9.69
N ASN A 258 -8.89 -16.97 9.51
CA ASN A 258 -9.41 -18.34 9.49
C ASN A 258 -10.09 -18.73 10.80
N ARG A 259 -9.52 -18.30 11.93
CA ARG A 259 -10.09 -18.57 13.25
C ARG A 259 -11.45 -17.90 13.45
N ASN A 260 -11.60 -16.66 12.95
CA ASN A 260 -12.83 -15.87 13.10
C ASN A 260 -13.85 -16.13 11.99
N SER A 261 -13.42 -16.54 10.81
CA SER A 261 -14.27 -16.71 9.62
C SER A 261 -15.44 -17.70 9.81
N LYS A 262 -15.28 -18.68 10.70
CA LYS A 262 -16.32 -19.65 11.02
C LYS A 262 -17.58 -19.00 11.59
N ARG A 263 -17.44 -17.89 12.32
CA ARG A 263 -18.54 -17.18 13.00
C ARG A 263 -19.13 -16.00 12.20
N PHE A 264 -18.57 -15.67 11.04
CA PHE A 264 -19.05 -14.50 10.27
C PHE A 264 -20.51 -14.61 9.85
N ALA A 265 -20.97 -15.79 9.47
CA ALA A 265 -22.36 -15.99 9.06
C ALA A 265 -23.38 -15.91 10.22
N GLU A 266 -22.91 -16.04 11.47
CA GLU A 266 -23.74 -15.92 12.67
C GLU A 266 -23.83 -14.47 13.17
N ILE A 267 -22.79 -13.65 12.88
CA ILE A 267 -22.65 -12.27 13.38
C ILE A 267 -23.27 -11.28 12.38
N LEU A 268 -23.20 -11.57 11.07
CA LEU A 268 -23.73 -10.73 9.98
C LEU A 268 -25.18 -11.09 9.66
#